data_2ae33f1701f364c7ec69c11100a18f2d
#
_entry.id   2ae33f1701f364c7ec69c11100a18f2d
#
_cell.length_a   1.000
_cell.length_b   1.000
_cell.length_c   1.000
_cell.angle_alpha   90.00
_cell.angle_beta   90.00
_cell.angle_gamma   90.00
#
_symmetry.space_group_name_H-M   'P 1'
#
loop_
_entity.id
_entity.type
_entity.pdbx_description
1 polymer ?
#
loop_
_entity_poly.entity_id
_entity_poly.type
_entity_poly.pdbx_seq_one_letter_code
_entity_poly.pdbx_strand_id
1 'polypeptide(L)'
;MKKFAYFLFSLVFIANYSYSQGEVEALKYSRNELYGTARSMAMGNAFGALGGDITGVSINPAGIAVYRSSEVVGTLGIQQNTAKVGDIDKKVSDFNLHNLGFVGYFPLRNEVMPMINFGFSYNKQKTFNTDINAIGNAKSTMLDYMADRSSGVDATKLEMGDNLPDPFIDQPWLSVLGFNSWLINDHMGTDGKYYYTPLDTKGEQAKQEIKSSERGYIDNYDFTIGTTINNVVNVGLALNISDINHSLSTDFLEDFNSGGYTLNNEIITNGAGVGAKLGVIYRPVNSFRIGLAYHTPTWYSMSEIYQARVDDDLGAYIDDPKYEKGWVNSAKFTNHYDLKTPDKWVLSGAAVLGNSFILSADYEVMNYRNMKLSVPSGSYSSKDWYDIDNDYIKKDFKVASTVRVGTEYRFTPQFSGRLGYAWMQNPYDADFSKAGDAAVSGSNTIYRMEGDTHYLTGGLGYRFNRNFYTDLAVVYQTQEDQLYPFPNLFTYNGDTREELVIDASPFTLKNRSVRGLLTLGYRF
;
A
#
# COMPACT_ATOMS: atom_id res chain seq x y z
N MET A 1 21.97 17.47 38.00
CA MET A 1 22.30 18.57 37.08
C MET A 1 23.02 18.13 35.80
N LYS A 2 23.07 16.83 35.43
CA LYS A 2 23.62 16.35 34.15
C LYS A 2 22.55 15.84 33.16
N LYS A 3 21.27 15.80 33.54
CA LYS A 3 20.14 15.36 32.67
C LYS A 3 19.46 16.49 31.89
N PHE A 4 19.83 17.75 32.12
CA PHE A 4 19.23 18.93 31.48
C PHE A 4 19.98 19.44 30.23
N ALA A 5 21.13 18.86 29.89
CA ALA A 5 21.98 19.37 28.81
C ALA A 5 21.77 18.69 27.45
N TYR A 6 20.96 17.63 27.35
CA TYR A 6 20.74 16.89 26.11
C TYR A 6 19.48 17.30 25.34
N PHE A 7 18.70 18.26 25.88
CA PHE A 7 17.44 18.72 25.26
C PHE A 7 17.62 19.78 24.16
N LEU A 8 18.84 20.10 23.79
CA LEU A 8 19.13 21.30 22.97
C LEU A 8 19.37 21.01 21.47
N PHE A 9 19.19 19.78 20.98
CA PHE A 9 19.49 19.46 19.57
C PHE A 9 18.36 18.86 18.75
N SER A 10 17.16 18.64 19.33
CA SER A 10 15.97 18.23 18.56
C SER A 10 15.19 19.40 17.94
N LEU A 11 15.77 20.58 17.84
CA LEU A 11 15.11 21.85 17.53
C LEU A 11 15.33 22.32 16.09
N VAL A 12 15.17 21.43 15.12
CA VAL A 12 14.94 21.82 13.72
C VAL A 12 13.85 20.92 13.13
N PHE A 13 12.70 20.83 13.77
CA PHE A 13 11.50 20.46 13.05
C PHE A 13 10.64 21.72 12.91
N ILE A 14 10.86 22.42 11.81
CA ILE A 14 9.94 23.41 11.27
C ILE A 14 8.57 22.76 11.24
N ALA A 15 7.57 23.42 11.80
CA ALA A 15 6.19 23.04 11.73
C ALA A 15 5.81 22.72 10.27
N ASN A 16 5.86 21.47 9.89
CA ASN A 16 5.36 21.03 8.61
C ASN A 16 3.85 20.88 8.75
N TYR A 17 3.16 21.72 8.02
CA TYR A 17 1.72 21.82 7.92
C TYR A 17 1.08 20.46 7.66
N SER A 18 0.01 20.20 8.37
CA SER A 18 -0.64 18.91 8.56
C SER A 18 -1.43 18.48 7.34
N TYR A 19 -0.80 17.71 6.45
CA TYR A 19 -1.52 16.90 5.49
C TYR A 19 -1.17 15.43 5.73
N SER A 20 -2.11 14.52 5.45
CA SER A 20 -2.02 13.09 5.78
C SER A 20 -1.11 12.29 4.83
N GLN A 21 -0.28 12.92 4.02
CA GLN A 21 0.59 12.22 3.05
C GLN A 21 2.02 12.18 3.55
N GLY A 22 2.58 10.97 3.58
CA GLY A 22 3.94 10.71 3.94
C GLY A 22 4.49 9.51 3.19
N GLU A 23 5.62 9.00 3.65
CA GLU A 23 6.26 7.81 3.08
C GLU A 23 5.39 6.55 3.14
N VAL A 24 4.54 6.42 4.19
CA VAL A 24 3.66 5.27 4.40
C VAL A 24 2.58 5.22 3.31
N GLU A 25 1.95 6.35 3.00
CA GLU A 25 0.94 6.46 1.94
C GLU A 25 1.55 6.29 0.57
N ALA A 26 2.75 6.82 0.33
CA ALA A 26 3.48 6.60 -0.92
C ALA A 26 3.71 5.10 -1.19
N LEU A 27 4.09 4.33 -0.16
CA LEU A 27 4.22 2.88 -0.26
C LEU A 27 2.87 2.20 -0.47
N LYS A 28 1.83 2.58 0.29
CA LYS A 28 0.48 1.98 0.23
C LYS A 28 -0.05 1.93 -1.20
N TYR A 29 0.13 3.02 -1.97
CA TYR A 29 -0.33 3.12 -3.37
C TYR A 29 0.70 2.64 -4.41
N SER A 30 1.94 2.40 -4.02
CA SER A 30 2.99 1.89 -4.91
C SER A 30 3.14 0.36 -4.85
N ARG A 31 2.73 -0.28 -3.75
CA ARG A 31 2.85 -1.74 -3.57
C ARG A 31 1.65 -2.46 -4.16
N ASN A 32 1.92 -3.40 -5.06
CA ASN A 32 0.92 -4.19 -5.76
C ASN A 32 0.71 -5.54 -5.08
N GLU A 33 -0.44 -6.16 -5.36
CA GLU A 33 -0.72 -7.55 -5.03
C GLU A 33 -0.78 -8.41 -6.30
N LEU A 34 -0.86 -9.74 -6.15
CA LEU A 34 -1.03 -10.65 -7.28
C LEU A 34 -2.51 -10.79 -7.60
N TYR A 35 -2.90 -10.38 -8.81
CA TYR A 35 -4.23 -10.54 -9.39
C TYR A 35 -4.11 -11.02 -10.83
N GLY A 36 -5.20 -11.55 -11.38
CA GLY A 36 -5.25 -11.97 -12.78
C GLY A 36 -6.25 -13.09 -13.05
N THR A 37 -6.07 -13.78 -14.18
CA THR A 37 -6.85 -14.97 -14.56
C THR A 37 -6.61 -16.12 -13.59
N ALA A 38 -7.59 -17.02 -13.46
CA ALA A 38 -7.43 -18.23 -12.64
C ALA A 38 -6.24 -19.09 -13.11
N ARG A 39 -5.97 -19.15 -14.43
CA ARG A 39 -4.82 -19.85 -14.96
C ARG A 39 -3.50 -19.27 -14.48
N SER A 40 -3.33 -17.95 -14.60
CA SER A 40 -2.11 -17.26 -14.18
C SER A 40 -1.93 -17.35 -12.67
N MET A 41 -2.98 -17.08 -11.89
CA MET A 41 -2.95 -17.14 -10.44
C MET A 41 -2.63 -18.54 -9.92
N ALA A 42 -3.18 -19.61 -10.55
CA ALA A 42 -2.88 -20.99 -10.19
C ALA A 42 -1.41 -21.37 -10.39
N MET A 43 -0.67 -20.62 -11.20
CA MET A 43 0.78 -20.79 -11.44
C MET A 43 1.62 -19.71 -10.72
N GLY A 44 1.14 -19.18 -9.58
CA GLY A 44 1.85 -18.15 -8.83
C GLY A 44 2.05 -16.85 -9.60
N ASN A 45 1.29 -16.62 -10.66
CA ASN A 45 1.42 -15.49 -11.59
C ASN A 45 2.77 -15.43 -12.34
N ALA A 46 3.45 -16.59 -12.55
CA ALA A 46 4.72 -16.70 -13.26
C ALA A 46 4.51 -16.80 -14.77
N PHE A 47 4.16 -15.70 -15.44
CA PHE A 47 3.72 -15.67 -16.84
C PHE A 47 4.53 -14.73 -17.75
N GLY A 48 5.60 -14.10 -17.25
CA GLY A 48 6.35 -13.09 -18.00
C GLY A 48 7.06 -13.58 -19.25
N ALA A 49 7.34 -14.91 -19.37
CA ALA A 49 7.90 -15.52 -20.59
C ALA A 49 6.92 -16.43 -21.33
N LEU A 50 5.80 -16.84 -20.70
CA LEU A 50 4.85 -17.79 -21.31
C LEU A 50 4.01 -17.13 -22.39
N GLY A 51 3.40 -15.98 -22.10
CA GLY A 51 2.40 -15.33 -22.95
C GLY A 51 1.14 -16.17 -23.18
N GLY A 52 0.22 -15.68 -24.02
CA GLY A 52 -1.01 -16.38 -24.34
C GLY A 52 -1.98 -16.51 -23.16
N ASP A 53 -1.89 -15.61 -22.23
CA ASP A 53 -2.81 -15.32 -21.14
C ASP A 53 -2.82 -13.80 -20.92
N ILE A 54 -4.00 -13.21 -20.73
CA ILE A 54 -4.13 -11.74 -20.69
C ILE A 54 -3.43 -11.13 -19.46
N THR A 55 -3.36 -11.86 -18.34
CA THR A 55 -2.55 -11.44 -17.18
C THR A 55 -1.06 -11.44 -17.52
N GLY A 56 -0.59 -12.45 -18.27
CA GLY A 56 0.78 -12.50 -18.76
C GLY A 56 1.13 -11.30 -19.65
N VAL A 57 0.16 -10.79 -20.42
CA VAL A 57 0.31 -9.55 -21.22
C VAL A 57 0.51 -8.32 -20.31
N SER A 58 -0.19 -8.25 -19.17
CA SER A 58 -0.02 -7.17 -18.20
C SER A 58 1.33 -7.22 -17.49
N ILE A 59 1.96 -8.41 -17.34
CA ILE A 59 3.30 -8.60 -16.77
C ILE A 59 4.37 -8.30 -17.81
N ASN A 60 4.23 -8.84 -19.03
CA ASN A 60 5.12 -8.64 -20.15
C ASN A 60 4.30 -8.45 -21.43
N PRO A 61 4.20 -7.21 -21.98
CA PRO A 61 3.33 -6.94 -23.12
C PRO A 61 3.70 -7.71 -24.39
N ALA A 62 4.94 -8.24 -24.52
CA ALA A 62 5.31 -9.14 -25.60
C ALA A 62 4.50 -10.45 -25.60
N GLY A 63 3.88 -10.81 -24.47
CA GLY A 63 3.00 -11.96 -24.33
C GLY A 63 1.78 -11.93 -25.25
N ILE A 64 1.34 -10.74 -25.71
CA ILE A 64 0.23 -10.60 -26.66
C ILE A 64 0.57 -11.19 -28.04
N ALA A 65 1.84 -11.14 -28.44
CA ALA A 65 2.31 -11.68 -29.70
C ALA A 65 2.31 -13.23 -29.75
N VAL A 66 2.01 -13.91 -28.64
CA VAL A 66 1.86 -15.37 -28.59
C VAL A 66 0.48 -15.83 -29.09
N TYR A 67 -0.53 -14.96 -29.06
CA TYR A 67 -1.87 -15.27 -29.51
C TYR A 67 -1.92 -15.53 -31.03
N ARG A 68 -2.70 -16.56 -31.43
CA ARG A 68 -2.92 -16.98 -32.81
C ARG A 68 -4.40 -17.00 -33.18
N SER A 69 -5.25 -16.46 -32.33
CA SER A 69 -6.70 -16.26 -32.52
C SER A 69 -7.11 -15.09 -31.62
N SER A 70 -8.19 -14.45 -31.97
CA SER A 70 -8.82 -13.46 -31.09
C SER A 70 -9.42 -14.14 -29.87
N GLU A 71 -9.47 -13.44 -28.74
CA GLU A 71 -9.96 -13.99 -27.48
C GLU A 71 -10.69 -12.92 -26.66
N VAL A 72 -11.78 -13.32 -26.02
CA VAL A 72 -12.42 -12.60 -24.91
C VAL A 72 -12.32 -13.47 -23.66
N VAL A 73 -11.92 -12.89 -22.55
CA VAL A 73 -11.75 -13.59 -21.28
C VAL A 73 -12.19 -12.73 -20.12
N GLY A 74 -12.82 -13.35 -19.11
CA GLY A 74 -13.21 -12.68 -17.87
C GLY A 74 -12.99 -13.60 -16.68
N THR A 75 -12.61 -13.00 -15.54
CA THR A 75 -12.34 -13.71 -14.30
C THR A 75 -13.09 -13.05 -13.15
N LEU A 76 -13.91 -13.84 -12.48
CA LEU A 76 -14.61 -13.50 -11.25
C LEU A 76 -13.93 -14.16 -10.06
N GLY A 77 -13.95 -13.53 -8.91
CA GLY A 77 -13.36 -14.06 -7.71
C GLY A 77 -14.16 -13.75 -6.44
N ILE A 78 -14.09 -14.67 -5.51
CA ILE A 78 -14.53 -14.47 -4.12
C ILE A 78 -13.25 -14.44 -3.27
N GLN A 79 -13.16 -13.49 -2.37
CA GLN A 79 -12.02 -13.32 -1.48
C GLN A 79 -12.49 -13.20 -0.05
N GLN A 80 -11.79 -13.84 0.89
CA GLN A 80 -11.94 -13.62 2.32
C GLN A 80 -10.61 -13.20 2.90
N ASN A 81 -10.56 -11.97 3.42
CA ASN A 81 -9.43 -11.42 4.16
C ASN A 81 -9.67 -11.63 5.65
N THR A 82 -8.64 -12.07 6.37
CA THR A 82 -8.64 -12.23 7.83
C THR A 82 -7.43 -11.48 8.39
N ALA A 83 -7.71 -10.49 9.24
CA ALA A 83 -6.71 -9.77 10.02
C ALA A 83 -6.79 -10.24 11.47
N LYS A 84 -5.69 -10.76 12.02
CA LYS A 84 -5.63 -11.31 13.38
C LYS A 84 -4.56 -10.61 14.21
N VAL A 85 -4.96 -10.09 15.39
CA VAL A 85 -4.07 -9.53 16.41
C VAL A 85 -4.34 -10.24 17.73
N GLY A 86 -3.34 -10.91 18.30
CA GLY A 86 -3.54 -11.76 19.47
C GLY A 86 -4.61 -12.82 19.22
N ASP A 87 -5.68 -12.78 20.02
CA ASP A 87 -6.84 -13.69 19.89
C ASP A 87 -8.01 -13.07 19.11
N ILE A 88 -7.91 -11.82 18.71
CA ILE A 88 -8.97 -11.12 17.98
C ILE A 88 -8.75 -11.30 16.49
N ASP A 89 -9.75 -11.80 15.77
CA ASP A 89 -9.76 -11.86 14.31
C ASP A 89 -10.95 -11.09 13.73
N LYS A 90 -10.68 -10.38 12.63
CA LYS A 90 -11.68 -9.70 11.80
C LYS A 90 -11.66 -10.29 10.40
N LYS A 91 -12.82 -10.51 9.84
CA LYS A 91 -12.98 -11.11 8.50
C LYS A 91 -13.82 -10.22 7.62
N VAL A 92 -13.30 -9.95 6.43
CA VAL A 92 -14.02 -9.25 5.37
C VAL A 92 -14.07 -10.15 4.15
N SER A 93 -15.26 -10.34 3.60
CA SER A 93 -15.45 -11.12 2.36
C SER A 93 -16.00 -10.22 1.28
N ASP A 94 -15.47 -10.37 0.07
CA ASP A 94 -15.90 -9.62 -1.09
C ASP A 94 -15.94 -10.47 -2.35
N PHE A 95 -16.75 -10.02 -3.31
CA PHE A 95 -16.85 -10.59 -4.65
C PHE A 95 -16.35 -9.54 -5.64
N ASN A 96 -15.40 -9.91 -6.49
CA ASN A 96 -14.71 -8.98 -7.37
C ASN A 96 -14.59 -9.51 -8.80
N LEU A 97 -14.63 -8.57 -9.76
CA LEU A 97 -14.08 -8.77 -11.09
C LEU A 97 -12.55 -8.63 -11.01
N HIS A 98 -11.83 -9.73 -11.21
CA HIS A 98 -10.37 -9.76 -11.16
C HIS A 98 -9.70 -9.32 -12.45
N ASN A 99 -10.31 -9.70 -13.58
CA ASN A 99 -9.79 -9.43 -14.91
C ASN A 99 -10.92 -9.47 -15.94
N LEU A 100 -10.80 -8.61 -16.95
CA LEU A 100 -11.57 -8.68 -18.20
C LEU A 100 -10.61 -8.33 -19.34
N GLY A 101 -10.59 -9.14 -20.40
CA GLY A 101 -9.64 -8.92 -21.48
C GLY A 101 -10.19 -9.25 -22.85
N PHE A 102 -9.67 -8.53 -23.83
CA PHE A 102 -9.89 -8.76 -25.25
C PHE A 102 -8.55 -8.75 -25.98
N VAL A 103 -8.34 -9.71 -26.88
CA VAL A 103 -7.21 -9.74 -27.80
C VAL A 103 -7.74 -9.91 -29.22
N GLY A 104 -7.35 -8.99 -30.10
CA GLY A 104 -7.56 -9.08 -31.54
C GLY A 104 -6.31 -9.61 -32.23
N TYR A 105 -6.44 -10.70 -32.98
CA TYR A 105 -5.38 -11.30 -33.79
C TYR A 105 -5.53 -10.88 -35.24
N PHE A 106 -4.49 -10.27 -35.81
CA PHE A 106 -4.48 -9.81 -37.22
C PHE A 106 -3.29 -10.44 -37.96
N PRO A 107 -3.51 -11.47 -38.80
CA PRO A 107 -2.46 -12.05 -39.63
C PRO A 107 -2.03 -11.08 -40.73
N LEU A 108 -0.75 -10.98 -40.93
CA LEU A 108 -0.13 -10.17 -42.00
C LEU A 108 0.49 -11.09 -43.06
N ARG A 109 0.48 -10.64 -44.32
CA ARG A 109 1.19 -11.32 -45.41
C ARG A 109 2.66 -10.90 -45.44
N ASN A 110 3.38 -11.12 -44.31
CA ASN A 110 4.77 -10.76 -44.17
C ASN A 110 5.50 -11.88 -43.42
N GLU A 111 6.58 -12.39 -43.99
CA GLU A 111 7.34 -13.51 -43.41
C GLU A 111 8.10 -13.10 -42.13
N VAL A 112 8.60 -11.86 -42.09
CA VAL A 112 9.35 -11.33 -40.94
C VAL A 112 8.40 -10.98 -39.79
N MET A 113 7.29 -10.33 -40.08
CA MET A 113 6.23 -9.96 -39.12
C MET A 113 4.90 -10.57 -39.55
N PRO A 114 4.62 -11.85 -39.21
CA PRO A 114 3.49 -12.56 -39.72
C PRO A 114 2.14 -12.12 -39.13
N MET A 115 2.14 -11.29 -38.10
CA MET A 115 0.94 -10.78 -37.46
C MET A 115 1.22 -9.53 -36.64
N ILE A 116 0.15 -8.84 -36.31
CA ILE A 116 0.09 -7.79 -35.28
C ILE A 116 -1.12 -8.06 -34.40
N ASN A 117 -0.96 -7.96 -33.09
CA ASN A 117 -2.04 -8.18 -32.14
C ASN A 117 -2.27 -6.90 -31.33
N PHE A 118 -3.54 -6.61 -31.05
CA PHE A 118 -3.98 -5.54 -30.17
C PHE A 118 -4.74 -6.15 -29.01
N GLY A 119 -4.60 -5.58 -27.83
CA GLY A 119 -5.31 -6.03 -26.64
C GLY A 119 -5.76 -4.88 -25.78
N PHE A 120 -6.87 -5.14 -25.10
CA PHE A 120 -7.35 -4.34 -23.98
C PHE A 120 -7.52 -5.29 -22.79
N SER A 121 -7.07 -4.85 -21.61
CA SER A 121 -7.37 -5.56 -20.38
C SER A 121 -7.64 -4.61 -19.22
N TYR A 122 -8.69 -4.95 -18.47
CA TYR A 122 -8.92 -4.51 -17.11
C TYR A 122 -8.29 -5.52 -16.17
N ASN A 123 -7.52 -5.09 -15.21
CA ASN A 123 -6.90 -5.92 -14.17
C ASN A 123 -7.04 -5.23 -12.81
N LYS A 124 -7.63 -5.91 -11.85
CA LYS A 124 -7.51 -5.51 -10.45
C LYS A 124 -6.04 -5.61 -10.04
N GLN A 125 -5.53 -4.63 -9.32
CA GLN A 125 -4.13 -4.60 -8.89
C GLN A 125 -3.99 -4.73 -7.38
N LYS A 126 -4.95 -4.19 -6.62
CA LYS A 126 -4.98 -4.26 -5.16
C LYS A 126 -6.42 -4.09 -4.65
N THR A 127 -6.71 -4.68 -3.50
CA THR A 127 -7.91 -4.34 -2.72
C THR A 127 -7.50 -3.93 -1.31
N PHE A 128 -8.17 -2.92 -0.78
CA PHE A 128 -7.91 -2.42 0.58
C PHE A 128 -8.86 -3.02 1.61
N ASN A 129 -9.82 -3.85 1.22
CA ASN A 129 -10.91 -4.36 2.05
C ASN A 129 -10.39 -5.16 3.26
N THR A 130 -10.22 -4.47 4.39
CA THR A 130 -9.69 -5.03 5.65
C THR A 130 -10.30 -4.31 6.84
N ASP A 131 -10.64 -5.06 7.88
CA ASP A 131 -10.98 -4.56 9.21
C ASP A 131 -9.96 -5.09 10.22
N ILE A 132 -9.46 -4.23 11.09
CA ILE A 132 -8.49 -4.56 12.13
C ILE A 132 -9.09 -4.16 13.48
N ASN A 133 -8.89 -4.99 14.49
CA ASN A 133 -9.09 -4.63 15.89
C ASN A 133 -7.90 -5.16 16.70
N ALA A 134 -7.17 -4.26 17.37
CA ALA A 134 -6.03 -4.58 18.21
C ALA A 134 -6.24 -3.99 19.60
N ILE A 135 -6.03 -4.78 20.63
CA ILE A 135 -6.18 -4.37 22.04
C ILE A 135 -4.93 -4.78 22.81
N GLY A 136 -4.38 -3.87 23.61
CA GLY A 136 -3.21 -4.13 24.43
C GLY A 136 -2.99 -3.05 25.49
N ASN A 137 -1.93 -3.23 26.29
CA ASN A 137 -1.50 -2.24 27.27
C ASN A 137 -0.34 -1.41 26.67
N ALA A 138 -0.40 -0.11 26.86
CA ALA A 138 0.63 0.83 26.42
C ALA A 138 1.87 0.71 27.30
N LYS A 139 3.07 0.85 26.72
CA LYS A 139 4.29 1.20 27.46
C LYS A 139 4.46 2.71 27.55
N SER A 140 4.24 3.40 26.42
CA SER A 140 4.08 4.85 26.35
C SER A 140 2.69 5.17 25.82
N THR A 141 2.13 6.30 26.19
CA THR A 141 0.80 6.73 25.78
C THR A 141 0.87 7.59 24.52
N MET A 142 -0.23 7.71 23.81
CA MET A 142 -0.38 8.72 22.75
C MET A 142 -0.25 10.14 23.31
N LEU A 143 -0.61 10.34 24.59
CA LEU A 143 -0.45 11.63 25.29
C LEU A 143 1.02 12.05 25.33
N ASP A 144 1.95 11.11 25.64
CA ASP A 144 3.40 11.35 25.63
C ASP A 144 3.86 11.76 24.21
N TYR A 145 3.38 11.03 23.19
CA TYR A 145 3.69 11.31 21.80
C TYR A 145 3.16 12.68 21.36
N MET A 146 1.90 13.01 21.69
CA MET A 146 1.29 14.30 21.38
C MET A 146 2.07 15.46 22.04
N ALA A 147 2.43 15.32 23.32
CA ALA A 147 3.15 16.34 24.07
C ALA A 147 4.55 16.61 23.47
N ASP A 148 5.29 15.55 23.14
CA ASP A 148 6.60 15.67 22.49
C ASP A 148 6.49 16.37 21.13
N ARG A 149 5.56 15.91 20.28
CA ARG A 149 5.37 16.45 18.92
C ARG A 149 4.82 17.88 18.90
N SER A 150 4.15 18.32 19.96
CA SER A 150 3.63 19.69 20.11
C SER A 150 4.65 20.67 20.66
N SER A 151 5.75 20.19 21.25
CA SER A 151 6.78 21.07 21.84
C SER A 151 7.40 22.00 20.79
N GLY A 152 7.40 23.30 21.11
CA GLY A 152 7.82 24.37 20.20
C GLY A 152 6.68 25.04 19.41
N VAL A 153 5.48 24.48 19.40
CA VAL A 153 4.30 25.12 18.81
C VAL A 153 3.78 26.19 19.78
N ASP A 154 3.43 27.37 19.25
CA ASP A 154 2.86 28.47 20.04
C ASP A 154 1.43 28.14 20.48
N ALA A 155 1.21 27.97 21.78
CA ALA A 155 -0.09 27.58 22.35
C ALA A 155 -1.23 28.55 21.97
N THR A 156 -0.93 29.85 21.85
CA THR A 156 -1.96 30.86 21.48
C THR A 156 -2.49 30.67 20.06
N LYS A 157 -1.77 29.93 19.21
CA LYS A 157 -2.19 29.59 17.84
C LYS A 157 -2.96 28.27 17.77
N LEU A 158 -2.98 27.50 18.85
CA LEU A 158 -3.75 26.24 18.93
C LEU A 158 -5.19 26.46 19.39
N GLU A 159 -5.49 27.60 20.03
CA GLU A 159 -6.81 27.89 20.58
C GLU A 159 -7.88 27.94 19.49
N MET A 160 -9.01 27.30 19.76
CA MET A 160 -10.23 27.37 18.95
C MET A 160 -11.23 28.34 19.58
N GLY A 161 -11.91 29.18 18.76
CA GLY A 161 -12.91 30.12 19.26
C GLY A 161 -13.61 30.86 18.12
N ASP A 162 -14.81 31.38 18.38
CA ASP A 162 -15.69 32.02 17.38
C ASP A 162 -15.06 33.18 16.60
N ASN A 163 -14.06 33.86 17.19
CA ASN A 163 -13.39 35.02 16.58
C ASN A 163 -11.90 34.77 16.30
N LEU A 164 -11.41 33.53 16.45
CA LEU A 164 -10.03 33.15 16.16
C LEU A 164 -9.95 32.50 14.77
N PRO A 165 -8.79 32.63 14.10
CA PRO A 165 -8.51 31.84 12.90
C PRO A 165 -8.65 30.34 13.20
N ASP A 166 -9.10 29.55 12.22
CA ASP A 166 -9.14 28.09 12.35
C ASP A 166 -7.70 27.53 12.43
N PRO A 167 -7.28 26.98 13.60
CA PRO A 167 -5.90 26.50 13.77
C PRO A 167 -5.57 25.30 12.90
N PHE A 168 -6.56 24.56 12.40
CA PHE A 168 -6.32 23.42 11.51
C PHE A 168 -5.77 23.82 10.13
N ILE A 169 -5.79 25.13 9.77
CA ILE A 169 -5.28 25.61 8.48
C ILE A 169 -3.74 25.61 8.45
N ASP A 170 -3.10 26.00 9.55
CA ASP A 170 -1.66 26.28 9.59
C ASP A 170 -0.92 25.73 10.83
N GLN A 171 -1.62 25.00 11.73
CA GLN A 171 -1.01 24.35 12.87
C GLN A 171 -1.08 22.81 12.76
N PRO A 172 -0.16 22.05 13.42
CA PRO A 172 -0.20 20.59 13.43
C PRO A 172 -1.51 20.07 14.03
N TRP A 173 -2.26 19.28 13.28
CA TRP A 173 -3.58 18.80 13.68
C TRP A 173 -3.59 18.03 15.00
N LEU A 174 -2.56 17.20 15.21
CA LEU A 174 -2.42 16.43 16.45
C LEU A 174 -2.26 17.36 17.66
N SER A 175 -1.51 18.45 17.50
CA SER A 175 -1.34 19.48 18.54
C SER A 175 -2.63 20.25 18.81
N VAL A 176 -3.35 20.65 17.75
CA VAL A 176 -4.65 21.33 17.86
C VAL A 176 -5.67 20.46 18.60
N LEU A 177 -5.78 19.21 18.19
CA LEU A 177 -6.69 18.25 18.82
C LEU A 177 -6.31 17.99 20.27
N GLY A 178 -5.04 17.67 20.53
CA GLY A 178 -4.56 17.37 21.88
C GLY A 178 -4.71 18.54 22.86
N PHE A 179 -4.43 19.76 22.40
CA PHE A 179 -4.55 20.97 23.22
C PHE A 179 -6.02 21.30 23.57
N ASN A 180 -6.90 21.35 22.56
CA ASN A 180 -8.30 21.72 22.79
C ASN A 180 -9.14 20.61 23.45
N SER A 181 -8.64 19.36 23.50
CA SER A 181 -9.25 18.24 24.24
C SER A 181 -8.61 18.02 25.61
N TRP A 182 -7.77 18.94 26.09
CA TRP A 182 -7.06 18.83 27.38
C TRP A 182 -6.16 17.60 27.53
N LEU A 183 -5.80 16.96 26.43
CA LEU A 183 -4.90 15.80 26.42
C LEU A 183 -3.45 16.19 26.70
N ILE A 184 -3.09 17.43 26.33
CA ILE A 184 -1.78 18.02 26.58
C ILE A 184 -1.93 19.43 27.14
N ASN A 185 -1.02 19.81 28.02
CA ASN A 185 -1.02 21.11 28.69
C ASN A 185 0.28 21.85 28.36
N ASP A 186 0.17 23.12 27.98
CA ASP A 186 1.30 23.96 27.67
C ASP A 186 1.96 24.56 28.93
N HIS A 187 3.24 24.86 28.81
CA HIS A 187 3.97 25.70 29.73
C HIS A 187 5.11 26.38 28.98
N MET A 188 5.43 27.59 29.44
CA MET A 188 6.54 28.34 28.84
C MET A 188 7.85 27.99 29.53
N GLY A 189 8.85 27.57 28.76
CA GLY A 189 10.18 27.30 29.22
C GLY A 189 10.96 28.61 29.55
N THR A 190 12.06 28.48 30.25
CA THR A 190 12.96 29.62 30.59
C THR A 190 13.63 30.21 29.34
N ASP A 191 13.62 29.51 28.22
CA ASP A 191 14.11 29.94 26.91
C ASP A 191 13.05 30.68 26.06
N GLY A 192 11.84 30.87 26.61
CA GLY A 192 10.74 31.56 25.96
C GLY A 192 10.01 30.73 24.90
N LYS A 193 10.21 29.41 24.91
CA LYS A 193 9.49 28.48 24.00
C LYS A 193 8.37 27.77 24.75
N TYR A 194 7.34 27.37 24.01
CA TYR A 194 6.29 26.51 24.52
C TYR A 194 6.76 25.07 24.57
N TYR A 195 6.47 24.40 25.67
CA TYR A 195 6.61 22.96 25.87
C TYR A 195 5.27 22.40 26.31
N TYR A 196 5.08 21.12 26.07
CA TYR A 196 3.83 20.46 26.42
C TYR A 196 4.10 19.26 27.31
N THR A 197 3.21 19.05 28.26
CA THR A 197 3.17 17.87 29.13
C THR A 197 1.90 17.08 28.84
N PRO A 198 1.95 15.73 28.87
CA PRO A 198 0.74 14.93 28.79
C PRO A 198 -0.17 15.21 29.99
N LEU A 199 -1.49 14.97 29.83
CA LEU A 199 -2.43 14.97 30.93
C LEU A 199 -1.95 14.00 32.02
N ASP A 200 -1.96 14.45 33.29
CA ASP A 200 -1.64 13.61 34.44
C ASP A 200 -2.77 12.61 34.73
N THR A 201 -2.58 11.38 34.33
CA THR A 201 -3.50 10.26 34.59
C THR A 201 -3.32 9.63 35.97
N LYS A 202 -2.64 10.32 36.89
CA LYS A 202 -2.38 9.87 38.28
C LYS A 202 -1.62 8.53 38.33
N GLY A 203 -0.81 8.25 37.31
CA GLY A 203 -0.03 7.02 37.20
C GLY A 203 -0.82 5.79 36.73
N GLU A 204 -2.06 5.97 36.23
CA GLU A 204 -2.82 4.88 35.65
C GLU A 204 -2.27 4.45 34.30
N GLN A 205 -2.19 3.14 34.08
CA GLN A 205 -1.71 2.58 32.81
C GLN A 205 -2.84 2.60 31.78
N ALA A 206 -2.53 3.08 30.57
CA ALA A 206 -3.47 3.10 29.46
C ALA A 206 -3.68 1.68 28.89
N LYS A 207 -4.93 1.34 28.62
CA LYS A 207 -5.32 0.28 27.72
C LYS A 207 -5.60 0.88 26.35
N GLN A 208 -4.88 0.43 25.34
CA GLN A 208 -5.02 0.89 23.97
C GLN A 208 -5.92 -0.04 23.17
N GLU A 209 -6.81 0.54 22.35
CA GLU A 209 -7.57 -0.16 21.32
C GLU A 209 -7.42 0.59 19.99
N ILE A 210 -7.08 -0.15 18.93
CA ILE A 210 -7.07 0.33 17.56
C ILE A 210 -8.18 -0.37 16.81
N LYS A 211 -9.09 0.40 16.22
CA LYS A 211 -10.02 -0.08 15.19
C LYS A 211 -9.67 0.60 13.89
N SER A 212 -9.51 -0.18 12.83
CA SER A 212 -9.24 0.34 11.49
C SER A 212 -10.12 -0.37 10.48
N SER A 213 -10.74 0.39 9.61
CA SER A 213 -11.53 -0.10 8.49
C SER A 213 -11.02 0.52 7.21
N GLU A 214 -10.50 -0.32 6.32
CA GLU A 214 -10.03 0.09 4.99
C GLU A 214 -10.93 -0.50 3.92
N ARG A 215 -11.28 0.30 2.90
CA ARG A 215 -12.07 -0.11 1.73
C ARG A 215 -11.50 0.52 0.47
N GLY A 216 -11.73 -0.17 -0.67
CA GLY A 216 -11.37 0.37 -1.97
C GLY A 216 -10.44 -0.52 -2.77
N TYR A 217 -9.85 0.05 -3.81
CA TYR A 217 -9.10 -0.69 -4.81
C TYR A 217 -8.07 0.17 -5.55
N ILE A 218 -7.16 -0.55 -6.24
CA ILE A 218 -6.38 -0.03 -7.36
C ILE A 218 -6.69 -0.92 -8.56
N ASP A 219 -7.17 -0.31 -9.63
CA ASP A 219 -7.52 -0.97 -10.89
C ASP A 219 -6.66 -0.45 -12.04
N ASN A 220 -6.30 -1.34 -12.97
CA ASN A 220 -5.48 -1.01 -14.13
C ASN A 220 -6.20 -1.34 -15.44
N TYR A 221 -6.03 -0.46 -16.42
CA TYR A 221 -6.50 -0.60 -17.79
C TYR A 221 -5.29 -0.57 -18.73
N ASP A 222 -4.97 -1.70 -19.38
CA ASP A 222 -3.83 -1.81 -20.29
C ASP A 222 -4.33 -1.83 -21.74
N PHE A 223 -3.75 -0.97 -22.58
CA PHE A 223 -3.90 -0.97 -24.04
C PHE A 223 -2.59 -1.46 -24.64
N THR A 224 -2.61 -2.63 -25.25
CA THR A 224 -1.39 -3.33 -25.66
C THR A 224 -1.37 -3.55 -27.16
N ILE A 225 -0.18 -3.40 -27.77
CA ILE A 225 0.13 -3.78 -29.14
C ILE A 225 1.39 -4.64 -29.14
N GLY A 226 1.42 -5.66 -30.00
CA GLY A 226 2.62 -6.48 -30.13
C GLY A 226 2.66 -7.30 -31.39
N THR A 227 3.86 -7.76 -31.73
CA THR A 227 4.13 -8.57 -32.91
C THR A 227 5.23 -9.61 -32.65
N THR A 228 5.31 -10.58 -33.52
CA THR A 228 6.41 -11.56 -33.55
C THR A 228 7.33 -11.25 -34.71
N ILE A 229 8.64 -11.30 -34.49
CA ILE A 229 9.69 -11.10 -35.51
C ILE A 229 10.33 -12.47 -35.78
N ASN A 230 10.34 -12.87 -37.05
CA ASN A 230 10.89 -14.17 -37.52
C ASN A 230 10.40 -15.40 -36.73
N ASN A 231 9.22 -15.32 -36.11
CA ASN A 231 8.66 -16.34 -35.20
C ASN A 231 9.56 -16.70 -34.00
N VAL A 232 10.56 -15.90 -33.68
CA VAL A 232 11.57 -16.13 -32.63
C VAL A 232 11.49 -15.07 -31.52
N VAL A 233 11.32 -13.80 -31.89
CA VAL A 233 11.27 -12.69 -30.95
C VAL A 233 9.88 -12.08 -30.94
N ASN A 234 9.23 -12.07 -29.79
CA ASN A 234 8.01 -11.31 -29.57
C ASN A 234 8.36 -9.98 -28.94
N VAL A 235 7.74 -8.91 -29.40
CA VAL A 235 7.85 -7.56 -28.83
C VAL A 235 6.49 -7.00 -28.55
N GLY A 236 6.37 -6.18 -27.50
CA GLY A 236 5.12 -5.56 -27.12
C GLY A 236 5.31 -4.26 -26.38
N LEU A 237 4.34 -3.39 -26.56
CA LEU A 237 4.21 -2.10 -25.88
C LEU A 237 2.81 -2.03 -25.28
N ALA A 238 2.69 -1.52 -24.06
CA ALA A 238 1.40 -1.21 -23.46
C ALA A 238 1.41 0.19 -22.86
N LEU A 239 0.27 0.88 -22.99
CA LEU A 239 -0.08 2.04 -22.21
C LEU A 239 -0.96 1.58 -21.06
N ASN A 240 -0.62 2.00 -19.85
CA ASN A 240 -1.35 1.68 -18.62
C ASN A 240 -2.05 2.93 -18.08
N ILE A 241 -3.33 2.81 -17.75
CA ILE A 241 -4.10 3.79 -16.98
C ILE A 241 -4.50 3.12 -15.68
N SER A 242 -4.26 3.78 -14.56
CA SER A 242 -4.59 3.27 -13.22
C SER A 242 -5.61 4.18 -12.55
N ASP A 243 -6.51 3.56 -11.78
CA ASP A 243 -7.52 4.23 -10.97
C ASP A 243 -7.40 3.77 -9.51
N ILE A 244 -7.38 4.73 -8.59
CA ILE A 244 -7.33 4.50 -7.14
C ILE A 244 -8.59 5.06 -6.52
N ASN A 245 -9.25 4.23 -5.72
CA ASN A 245 -10.28 4.65 -4.77
C ASN A 245 -9.97 3.98 -3.44
N HIS A 246 -9.79 4.78 -2.38
CA HIS A 246 -9.43 4.27 -1.06
C HIS A 246 -10.12 5.09 0.02
N SER A 247 -10.67 4.43 1.02
CA SER A 247 -11.18 5.04 2.24
C SER A 247 -10.62 4.32 3.46
N LEU A 248 -10.20 5.11 4.45
CA LEU A 248 -9.68 4.65 5.73
C LEU A 248 -10.46 5.36 6.83
N SER A 249 -10.96 4.59 7.79
CA SER A 249 -11.46 5.09 9.07
C SER A 249 -10.68 4.41 10.20
N THR A 250 -10.16 5.20 11.12
CA THR A 250 -9.42 4.69 12.29
C THR A 250 -9.97 5.30 13.56
N ASP A 251 -10.15 4.45 14.59
CA ASP A 251 -10.36 4.86 15.96
C ASP A 251 -9.18 4.39 16.79
N PHE A 252 -8.50 5.31 17.43
CA PHE A 252 -7.51 5.03 18.45
C PHE A 252 -8.07 5.43 19.82
N LEU A 253 -8.26 4.45 20.67
CA LEU A 253 -8.78 4.63 22.03
C LEU A 253 -7.66 4.40 23.05
N GLU A 254 -7.50 5.33 23.98
CA GLU A 254 -6.82 5.09 25.25
C GLU A 254 -7.80 5.19 26.40
N ASP A 255 -7.93 4.12 27.15
CA ASP A 255 -8.82 3.97 28.29
C ASP A 255 -7.97 3.80 29.55
N PHE A 256 -8.18 4.71 30.50
CA PHE A 256 -7.66 4.68 31.86
C PHE A 256 -8.79 4.27 32.80
N ASN A 257 -8.51 3.83 34.01
CA ASN A 257 -9.56 3.28 34.90
C ASN A 257 -10.71 4.26 35.18
N SER A 258 -10.48 5.55 35.10
CA SER A 258 -11.45 6.59 35.48
C SER A 258 -11.89 7.48 34.31
N GLY A 259 -11.51 7.16 33.08
CA GLY A 259 -11.88 7.90 31.88
C GLY A 259 -10.94 7.62 30.72
N GLY A 260 -11.23 8.20 29.56
CA GLY A 260 -10.43 7.96 28.37
C GLY A 260 -10.77 8.91 27.23
N TYR A 261 -10.16 8.66 26.07
CA TYR A 261 -10.46 9.41 24.86
C TYR A 261 -10.36 8.52 23.62
N THR A 262 -10.99 8.97 22.55
CA THR A 262 -10.91 8.36 21.22
C THR A 262 -10.47 9.40 20.21
N LEU A 263 -9.38 9.12 19.50
CA LEU A 263 -8.95 9.87 18.31
C LEU A 263 -9.45 9.14 17.07
N ASN A 264 -10.39 9.75 16.37
CA ASN A 264 -10.94 9.27 15.10
C ASN A 264 -10.30 10.01 13.92
N ASN A 265 -9.98 9.29 12.84
CA ASN A 265 -9.55 9.86 11.57
C ASN A 265 -10.33 9.22 10.43
N GLU A 266 -10.80 10.05 9.50
CA GLU A 266 -11.42 9.65 8.25
C GLU A 266 -10.62 10.19 7.07
N ILE A 267 -10.20 9.31 6.17
CA ILE A 267 -9.40 9.64 4.99
C ILE A 267 -10.06 9.02 3.76
N ILE A 268 -10.29 9.82 2.72
CA ILE A 268 -10.79 9.36 1.43
C ILE A 268 -9.81 9.82 0.37
N THR A 269 -9.19 8.86 -0.34
CA THR A 269 -8.19 9.14 -1.36
C THR A 269 -8.67 8.62 -2.71
N ASN A 270 -8.64 9.49 -3.73
CA ASN A 270 -8.88 9.14 -5.11
C ASN A 270 -7.66 9.51 -5.95
N GLY A 271 -7.38 8.74 -6.99
CA GLY A 271 -6.25 9.02 -7.85
C GLY A 271 -6.38 8.39 -9.22
N ALA A 272 -5.87 9.09 -10.23
CA ALA A 272 -5.73 8.56 -11.58
C ALA A 272 -4.27 8.65 -12.01
N GLY A 273 -3.76 7.60 -12.63
CA GLY A 273 -2.37 7.51 -13.00
C GLY A 273 -2.14 6.97 -14.40
N VAL A 274 -0.99 7.28 -14.98
CA VAL A 274 -0.59 6.80 -16.29
C VAL A 274 0.82 6.23 -16.24
N GLY A 275 1.06 5.18 -17.03
CA GLY A 275 2.36 4.55 -17.18
C GLY A 275 2.46 3.82 -18.52
N ALA A 276 3.63 3.27 -18.80
CA ALA A 276 3.87 2.47 -20.00
C ALA A 276 4.67 1.22 -19.67
N LYS A 277 4.53 0.19 -20.50
CA LYS A 277 5.23 -1.08 -20.37
C LYS A 277 5.87 -1.47 -21.69
N LEU A 278 7.10 -1.96 -21.65
CA LEU A 278 7.83 -2.51 -22.79
C LEU A 278 8.16 -3.96 -22.49
N GLY A 279 8.10 -4.81 -23.49
CA GLY A 279 8.40 -6.23 -23.31
C GLY A 279 9.01 -6.89 -24.50
N VAL A 280 9.84 -7.90 -24.22
CA VAL A 280 10.45 -8.80 -25.19
C VAL A 280 10.35 -10.23 -24.66
N ILE A 281 9.99 -11.18 -25.53
CA ILE A 281 10.12 -12.63 -25.27
C ILE A 281 10.92 -13.24 -26.40
N TYR A 282 12.07 -13.80 -26.06
CA TYR A 282 12.95 -14.53 -26.98
C TYR A 282 12.73 -16.03 -26.86
N ARG A 283 12.48 -16.69 -27.98
CA ARG A 283 12.21 -18.12 -28.09
C ARG A 283 13.28 -18.77 -28.98
N PRO A 284 14.47 -19.08 -28.44
CA PRO A 284 15.57 -19.70 -29.22
C PRO A 284 15.18 -21.06 -29.78
N VAL A 285 14.41 -21.82 -29.03
CA VAL A 285 13.84 -23.10 -29.40
C VAL A 285 12.38 -23.20 -28.93
N ASN A 286 11.61 -24.12 -29.48
CA ASN A 286 10.18 -24.25 -29.14
C ASN A 286 9.95 -24.57 -27.65
N SER A 287 10.89 -25.23 -27.01
CA SER A 287 10.78 -25.69 -25.62
C SER A 287 11.24 -24.65 -24.58
N PHE A 288 11.90 -23.55 -24.99
CA PHE A 288 12.47 -22.60 -24.04
C PHE A 288 12.19 -21.14 -24.43
N ARG A 289 11.87 -20.33 -23.45
CA ARG A 289 11.58 -18.89 -23.61
C ARG A 289 12.26 -18.09 -22.52
N ILE A 290 12.76 -16.92 -22.87
CA ILE A 290 13.29 -15.91 -21.96
C ILE A 290 12.47 -14.63 -22.18
N GLY A 291 11.99 -14.01 -21.12
CA GLY A 291 11.26 -12.76 -21.15
C GLY A 291 11.99 -11.67 -20.39
N LEU A 292 11.93 -10.45 -20.91
CA LEU A 292 12.34 -9.23 -20.21
C LEU A 292 11.24 -8.19 -20.40
N ALA A 293 10.82 -7.57 -19.29
CA ALA A 293 9.88 -6.46 -19.34
C ALA A 293 10.36 -5.31 -18.45
N TYR A 294 10.06 -4.12 -18.89
CA TYR A 294 10.24 -2.87 -18.15
C TYR A 294 8.91 -2.13 -18.05
N HIS A 295 8.53 -1.73 -16.84
CA HIS A 295 7.39 -0.88 -16.58
C HIS A 295 7.93 0.46 -16.08
N THR A 296 7.52 1.55 -16.72
CA THR A 296 7.82 2.89 -16.22
C THR A 296 7.21 3.10 -14.84
N PRO A 297 7.63 4.11 -14.09
CA PRO A 297 6.80 4.63 -13.02
C PRO A 297 5.38 4.87 -13.49
N THR A 298 4.42 4.77 -12.58
CA THR A 298 3.07 5.32 -12.77
C THR A 298 3.07 6.70 -12.13
N TRP A 299 2.64 7.70 -12.88
CA TRP A 299 2.47 9.07 -12.40
C TRP A 299 0.99 9.27 -12.07
N TYR A 300 0.71 9.38 -10.78
CA TYR A 300 -0.64 9.60 -10.25
C TYR A 300 -0.85 11.06 -9.93
N SER A 301 -2.03 11.58 -10.26
CA SER A 301 -2.60 12.78 -9.67
C SER A 301 -3.61 12.36 -8.62
N MET A 302 -3.42 12.79 -7.38
CA MET A 302 -4.12 12.33 -6.19
C MET A 302 -4.95 13.45 -5.58
N SER A 303 -6.11 13.09 -5.04
CA SER A 303 -6.95 13.97 -4.22
C SER A 303 -7.32 13.24 -2.95
N GLU A 304 -7.14 13.90 -1.81
CA GLU A 304 -7.42 13.35 -0.51
C GLU A 304 -8.32 14.28 0.29
N ILE A 305 -9.36 13.71 0.89
CA ILE A 305 -10.23 14.40 1.85
C ILE A 305 -9.93 13.82 3.22
N TYR A 306 -9.64 14.68 4.18
CA TYR A 306 -9.22 14.31 5.51
C TYR A 306 -10.04 15.05 6.57
N GLN A 307 -10.44 14.34 7.63
CA GLN A 307 -11.10 14.85 8.81
C GLN A 307 -10.63 14.10 10.05
N ALA A 308 -10.50 14.80 11.18
CA ALA A 308 -10.14 14.21 12.46
C ALA A 308 -11.04 14.73 13.59
N ARG A 309 -11.20 13.89 14.62
CA ARG A 309 -12.00 14.19 15.80
C ARG A 309 -11.41 13.52 17.03
N VAL A 310 -11.47 14.21 18.16
CA VAL A 310 -11.26 13.63 19.49
C VAL A 310 -12.56 13.72 20.27
N ASP A 311 -12.98 12.59 20.84
CA ASP A 311 -14.04 12.50 21.85
C ASP A 311 -13.38 12.13 23.18
N ASP A 312 -13.67 12.87 24.25
CA ASP A 312 -13.05 12.67 25.55
C ASP A 312 -14.04 12.54 26.71
N ASP A 313 -13.62 11.81 27.75
CA ASP A 313 -14.29 11.66 29.03
C ASP A 313 -13.22 11.62 30.13
N LEU A 314 -12.68 12.81 30.44
CA LEU A 314 -11.48 12.98 31.28
C LEU A 314 -11.75 13.69 32.60
N GLY A 315 -13.03 13.89 33.00
CA GLY A 315 -13.43 14.65 34.17
C GLY A 315 -12.87 14.14 35.50
N ALA A 316 -12.41 12.88 35.57
CA ALA A 316 -11.72 12.35 36.75
C ALA A 316 -10.27 12.84 36.90
N TYR A 317 -9.67 13.35 35.83
CA TYR A 317 -8.26 13.80 35.77
C TYR A 317 -8.13 15.31 35.69
N ILE A 318 -9.15 16.03 35.24
CA ILE A 318 -9.14 17.47 34.99
C ILE A 318 -9.95 18.16 36.09
N ASP A 319 -9.25 18.90 36.95
CA ASP A 319 -9.87 19.72 38.03
C ASP A 319 -9.87 21.19 37.59
N ASP A 320 -10.52 21.47 36.45
CA ASP A 320 -10.73 22.84 35.95
C ASP A 320 -12.22 23.03 35.65
N PRO A 321 -12.85 24.09 36.21
CA PRO A 321 -14.28 24.36 35.99
C PRO A 321 -14.64 24.70 34.53
N LYS A 322 -13.65 24.93 33.67
CA LYS A 322 -13.85 25.14 32.22
C LYS A 322 -13.89 23.85 31.42
N TYR A 323 -13.44 22.73 32.02
CA TYR A 323 -13.52 21.45 31.35
C TYR A 323 -14.98 20.99 31.24
N GLU A 324 -15.38 20.68 30.04
CA GLU A 324 -16.64 20.01 29.74
C GLU A 324 -16.31 18.76 28.93
N LYS A 325 -16.86 17.60 29.34
CA LYS A 325 -16.83 16.39 28.53
C LYS A 325 -17.40 16.69 27.13
N GLY A 326 -16.67 16.35 26.08
CA GLY A 326 -17.12 16.75 24.78
C GLY A 326 -16.34 16.15 23.64
N TRP A 327 -16.19 16.95 22.63
CA TRP A 327 -15.45 16.59 21.43
C TRP A 327 -14.82 17.81 20.77
N VAL A 328 -13.68 17.59 20.15
CA VAL A 328 -12.98 18.53 19.26
C VAL A 328 -12.90 17.92 17.87
N ASN A 329 -13.28 18.70 16.86
CA ASN A 329 -13.39 18.21 15.48
C ASN A 329 -12.77 19.21 14.51
N SER A 330 -12.02 18.71 13.53
CA SER A 330 -11.57 19.52 12.40
C SER A 330 -12.69 19.72 11.37
N ALA A 331 -12.57 20.72 10.52
CA ALA A 331 -13.31 20.75 9.26
C ALA A 331 -12.84 19.60 8.33
N LYS A 332 -13.54 19.40 7.22
CA LYS A 332 -13.06 18.54 6.13
C LYS A 332 -12.08 19.35 5.26
N PHE A 333 -10.88 18.85 5.14
CA PHE A 333 -9.88 19.45 4.27
C PHE A 333 -9.65 18.57 3.04
N THR A 334 -9.39 19.22 1.91
CA THR A 334 -9.02 18.53 0.66
C THR A 334 -7.60 18.92 0.29
N ASN A 335 -6.77 17.92 0.05
CA ASN A 335 -5.44 18.11 -0.47
C ASN A 335 -5.28 17.45 -1.85
N HIS A 336 -4.42 18.05 -2.69
CA HIS A 336 -4.04 17.52 -3.99
C HIS A 336 -2.54 17.37 -4.05
N TYR A 337 -2.08 16.21 -4.50
CA TYR A 337 -0.65 15.91 -4.66
C TYR A 337 -0.42 14.95 -5.83
N ASP A 338 0.80 14.91 -6.31
CA ASP A 338 1.23 13.95 -7.32
C ASP A 338 2.12 12.89 -6.67
N LEU A 339 1.88 11.61 -7.02
CA LEU A 339 2.70 10.48 -6.61
C LEU A 339 3.33 9.82 -7.83
N LYS A 340 4.65 9.71 -7.81
CA LYS A 340 5.42 8.87 -8.74
C LYS A 340 5.79 7.57 -8.05
N THR A 341 5.33 6.42 -8.61
CA THR A 341 5.70 5.09 -8.12
C THR A 341 7.10 4.68 -8.60
N PRO A 342 7.72 3.62 -8.05
CA PRO A 342 8.93 3.04 -8.62
C PRO A 342 8.72 2.49 -10.03
N ASP A 343 9.77 2.46 -10.82
CA ASP A 343 9.85 1.63 -12.02
C ASP A 343 10.08 0.16 -11.67
N LYS A 344 9.79 -0.73 -12.62
CA LYS A 344 9.82 -2.17 -12.39
C LYS A 344 10.49 -2.90 -13.56
N TRP A 345 11.38 -3.84 -13.21
CA TRP A 345 11.99 -4.78 -14.14
C TRP A 345 11.53 -6.20 -13.86
N VAL A 346 11.21 -6.95 -14.90
CA VAL A 346 10.81 -8.37 -14.79
C VAL A 346 11.68 -9.20 -15.73
N LEU A 347 12.43 -10.12 -15.17
CA LEU A 347 13.17 -11.15 -15.88
C LEU A 347 12.44 -12.49 -15.73
N SER A 348 12.21 -13.19 -16.82
CA SER A 348 11.38 -14.38 -16.84
C SER A 348 11.99 -15.51 -17.64
N GLY A 349 11.76 -16.75 -17.21
CA GLY A 349 12.13 -17.95 -17.93
C GLY A 349 10.97 -18.95 -17.97
N ALA A 350 10.77 -19.63 -19.11
CA ALA A 350 9.78 -20.67 -19.20
C ALA A 350 10.26 -21.85 -20.06
N ALA A 351 9.96 -23.07 -19.60
CA ALA A 351 10.21 -24.31 -20.32
C ALA A 351 8.89 -25.04 -20.63
N VAL A 352 8.73 -25.48 -21.87
CA VAL A 352 7.61 -26.30 -22.34
C VAL A 352 8.19 -27.64 -22.75
N LEU A 353 8.01 -28.65 -21.88
CA LEU A 353 8.60 -29.97 -22.05
C LEU A 353 7.57 -30.93 -22.65
N GLY A 354 7.83 -31.34 -23.88
CA GLY A 354 6.87 -32.13 -24.67
C GLY A 354 5.59 -31.33 -24.86
N ASN A 355 4.46 -32.04 -24.86
CA ASN A 355 3.13 -31.43 -25.02
C ASN A 355 2.36 -31.28 -23.70
N SER A 356 2.95 -31.71 -22.58
CA SER A 356 2.20 -31.90 -21.33
C SER A 356 2.69 -31.07 -20.16
N PHE A 357 3.98 -30.72 -20.08
CA PHE A 357 4.53 -30.07 -18.90
C PHE A 357 5.07 -28.67 -19.20
N ILE A 358 4.68 -27.70 -18.39
CA ILE A 358 5.15 -26.31 -18.42
C ILE A 358 5.74 -25.97 -17.07
N LEU A 359 6.93 -25.35 -17.06
CA LEU A 359 7.56 -24.73 -15.90
C LEU A 359 7.83 -23.26 -16.23
N SER A 360 7.54 -22.35 -15.32
CA SER A 360 7.80 -20.92 -15.48
C SER A 360 8.30 -20.32 -14.20
N ALA A 361 9.21 -19.34 -14.31
CA ALA A 361 9.71 -18.55 -13.19
C ALA A 361 9.90 -17.10 -13.62
N ASP A 362 9.52 -16.17 -12.74
CA ASP A 362 9.72 -14.73 -12.90
C ASP A 362 10.48 -14.17 -11.69
N TYR A 363 11.39 -13.26 -11.96
CA TYR A 363 12.08 -12.42 -10.99
C TYR A 363 11.76 -10.96 -11.29
N GLU A 364 11.14 -10.28 -10.33
CA GLU A 364 10.76 -8.88 -10.44
C GLU A 364 11.55 -8.07 -9.41
N VAL A 365 12.00 -6.88 -9.79
CA VAL A 365 12.70 -5.94 -8.92
C VAL A 365 12.14 -4.55 -9.05
N MET A 366 11.94 -3.89 -7.89
CA MET A 366 11.47 -2.51 -7.76
C MET A 366 12.35 -1.78 -6.74
N ASN A 367 12.76 -0.55 -7.07
CA ASN A 367 13.49 0.30 -6.13
C ASN A 367 12.53 1.30 -5.48
N TYR A 368 12.05 0.99 -4.29
CA TYR A 368 11.08 1.83 -3.58
C TYR A 368 11.64 3.18 -3.11
N ARG A 369 12.97 3.37 -3.09
CA ARG A 369 13.61 4.69 -2.90
C ARG A 369 13.29 5.69 -4.01
N ASN A 370 12.80 5.21 -5.16
CA ASN A 370 12.44 6.04 -6.32
C ASN A 370 11.00 6.57 -6.26
N MET A 371 10.22 6.22 -5.22
CA MET A 371 8.94 6.87 -4.97
C MET A 371 9.16 8.37 -4.77
N LYS A 372 8.21 9.18 -5.20
CA LYS A 372 8.30 10.63 -5.02
C LYS A 372 6.93 11.25 -4.88
N LEU A 373 6.77 12.06 -3.84
CA LEU A 373 5.65 12.97 -3.65
C LEU A 373 6.00 14.34 -4.21
N SER A 374 5.04 15.04 -4.78
CA SER A 374 5.23 16.41 -5.30
C SER A 374 3.91 17.17 -5.32
N VAL A 375 4.00 18.51 -5.30
CA VAL A 375 2.84 19.38 -5.50
C VAL A 375 2.42 19.36 -6.96
N PRO A 376 1.10 19.40 -7.26
CA PRO A 376 0.60 19.44 -8.63
C PRO A 376 1.09 20.68 -9.38
N SER A 377 1.24 20.54 -10.69
CA SER A 377 1.62 21.65 -11.56
C SER A 377 0.61 22.78 -11.48
N GLY A 378 1.06 24.02 -11.22
CA GLY A 378 0.18 25.19 -11.06
C GLY A 378 -0.38 25.40 -9.64
N SER A 379 0.01 24.57 -8.66
CA SER A 379 -0.30 24.80 -7.26
C SER A 379 0.40 26.07 -6.74
N TYR A 380 -0.22 26.72 -5.76
CA TYR A 380 0.37 27.84 -5.01
C TYR A 380 1.32 27.37 -3.89
N SER A 381 1.35 26.08 -3.58
CA SER A 381 2.25 25.50 -2.57
C SER A 381 3.70 25.54 -3.04
N SER A 382 4.65 25.65 -2.11
CA SER A 382 6.08 25.59 -2.40
C SER A 382 6.44 24.27 -3.09
N LYS A 383 7.35 24.29 -4.04
CA LYS A 383 7.85 23.08 -4.70
C LYS A 383 8.59 22.15 -3.76
N ASP A 384 9.13 22.69 -2.67
CA ASP A 384 9.93 21.98 -1.66
C ASP A 384 9.04 21.36 -0.56
N TRP A 385 7.72 21.42 -0.72
CA TRP A 385 6.73 20.99 0.27
C TRP A 385 6.93 19.54 0.75
N TYR A 386 7.26 18.63 -0.17
CA TYR A 386 7.46 17.21 0.10
C TYR A 386 8.95 16.79 0.19
N ASP A 387 9.90 17.72 0.31
CA ASP A 387 11.32 17.36 0.29
C ASP A 387 11.70 16.48 1.49
N ILE A 388 11.16 16.76 2.67
CA ILE A 388 11.39 15.99 3.88
C ILE A 388 10.83 14.57 3.73
N ASP A 389 9.58 14.42 3.26
CA ASP A 389 8.97 13.10 3.03
C ASP A 389 9.74 12.30 1.98
N ASN A 390 10.22 12.98 0.93
CA ASN A 390 11.04 12.35 -0.11
C ASN A 390 12.42 11.94 0.41
N ASP A 391 12.97 12.61 1.41
CA ASP A 391 14.22 12.21 2.04
C ASP A 391 14.01 11.00 2.97
N TYR A 392 12.90 10.93 3.71
CA TYR A 392 12.49 9.71 4.44
C TYR A 392 12.28 8.55 3.48
N ILE A 393 11.57 8.72 2.36
CA ILE A 393 11.40 7.68 1.32
C ILE A 393 12.75 7.11 0.87
N LYS A 394 13.75 7.95 0.62
CA LYS A 394 15.10 7.49 0.19
C LYS A 394 15.83 6.72 1.28
N LYS A 395 15.66 7.10 2.54
CA LYS A 395 16.34 6.53 3.70
C LYS A 395 15.70 5.21 4.13
N ASP A 396 14.38 5.17 4.22
CA ASP A 396 13.63 4.15 4.94
C ASP A 396 13.19 2.98 4.05
N PHE A 397 13.25 3.15 2.73
CA PHE A 397 12.96 2.06 1.79
C PHE A 397 14.22 1.52 1.10
N LYS A 398 14.06 0.33 0.49
CA LYS A 398 15.12 -0.37 -0.26
C LYS A 398 14.63 -0.91 -1.59
N VAL A 399 15.55 -1.50 -2.34
CA VAL A 399 15.19 -2.37 -3.47
C VAL A 399 14.55 -3.63 -2.93
N ALA A 400 13.37 -3.99 -3.44
CA ALA A 400 12.67 -5.22 -3.06
C ALA A 400 12.43 -6.11 -4.28
N SER A 401 12.45 -7.41 -4.03
CA SER A 401 12.32 -8.46 -5.04
C SER A 401 11.00 -9.20 -4.90
N THR A 402 10.46 -9.66 -6.05
CA THR A 402 9.37 -10.64 -6.10
C THR A 402 9.83 -11.84 -6.91
N VAL A 403 9.65 -13.04 -6.36
CA VAL A 403 9.94 -14.30 -7.04
C VAL A 403 8.64 -15.06 -7.24
N ARG A 404 8.38 -15.51 -8.47
CA ARG A 404 7.21 -16.30 -8.82
C ARG A 404 7.64 -17.57 -9.54
N VAL A 405 7.06 -18.71 -9.17
CA VAL A 405 7.31 -20.00 -9.83
C VAL A 405 5.97 -20.70 -10.03
N GLY A 406 5.79 -21.28 -11.21
CA GLY A 406 4.57 -21.99 -11.55
C GLY A 406 4.80 -23.17 -12.48
N THR A 407 3.93 -24.17 -12.36
CA THR A 407 3.92 -25.35 -13.20
C THR A 407 2.50 -25.70 -13.65
N GLU A 408 2.39 -26.19 -14.90
CA GLU A 408 1.16 -26.73 -15.48
C GLU A 408 1.45 -28.12 -16.03
N TYR A 409 0.59 -29.10 -15.69
CA TYR A 409 0.61 -30.42 -16.28
C TYR A 409 -0.72 -30.71 -16.98
N ARG A 410 -0.65 -31.10 -18.25
CA ARG A 410 -1.81 -31.52 -19.07
C ARG A 410 -1.98 -33.01 -18.95
N PHE A 411 -2.98 -33.43 -18.19
CA PHE A 411 -3.34 -34.85 -18.05
C PHE A 411 -3.98 -35.39 -19.35
N THR A 412 -4.79 -34.55 -19.99
CA THR A 412 -5.42 -34.83 -21.29
C THR A 412 -5.37 -33.56 -22.15
N PRO A 413 -5.72 -33.62 -23.45
CA PRO A 413 -5.87 -32.43 -24.29
C PRO A 413 -6.87 -31.39 -23.75
N GLN A 414 -7.80 -31.82 -22.89
CA GLN A 414 -8.83 -30.95 -22.31
C GLN A 414 -8.54 -30.57 -20.87
N PHE A 415 -7.87 -31.41 -20.09
CA PHE A 415 -7.75 -31.22 -18.63
C PHE A 415 -6.31 -30.96 -18.20
N SER A 416 -6.13 -29.90 -17.40
CA SER A 416 -4.85 -29.48 -16.86
C SER A 416 -4.93 -29.22 -15.36
N GLY A 417 -3.85 -29.51 -14.63
CA GLY A 417 -3.62 -29.12 -13.24
C GLY A 417 -2.45 -28.16 -13.13
N ARG A 418 -2.49 -27.27 -12.15
CA ARG A 418 -1.50 -26.21 -11.96
C ARG A 418 -1.18 -26.03 -10.49
N LEU A 419 0.08 -25.71 -10.21
CA LEU A 419 0.58 -25.32 -8.89
C LEU A 419 1.52 -24.15 -9.04
N GLY A 420 1.55 -23.30 -8.04
CA GLY A 420 2.44 -22.13 -8.03
C GLY A 420 2.76 -21.63 -6.63
N TYR A 421 3.83 -20.88 -6.57
CA TYR A 421 4.29 -20.17 -5.39
C TYR A 421 4.81 -18.80 -5.78
N ALA A 422 4.52 -17.79 -4.95
CA ALA A 422 5.16 -16.49 -5.07
C ALA A 422 5.57 -15.95 -3.69
N TRP A 423 6.68 -15.22 -3.69
CA TRP A 423 7.20 -14.50 -2.55
C TRP A 423 7.46 -13.06 -2.95
N MET A 424 6.97 -12.13 -2.15
CA MET A 424 7.19 -10.70 -2.30
C MET A 424 7.89 -10.17 -1.05
N GLN A 425 9.08 -9.64 -1.24
CA GLN A 425 9.89 -9.07 -0.18
C GLN A 425 9.27 -7.78 0.35
N ASN A 426 9.40 -7.52 1.65
CA ASN A 426 9.09 -6.22 2.22
C ASN A 426 10.08 -5.15 1.71
N PRO A 427 9.62 -3.91 1.48
CA PRO A 427 10.44 -2.87 0.88
C PRO A 427 11.22 -2.02 1.90
N TYR A 428 11.11 -2.30 3.20
CA TYR A 428 11.71 -1.47 4.24
C TYR A 428 13.20 -1.74 4.42
N ASP A 429 13.97 -0.68 4.70
CA ASP A 429 15.34 -0.81 5.17
C ASP A 429 15.38 -1.55 6.53
N ALA A 430 16.50 -2.22 6.82
CA ALA A 430 16.61 -3.04 8.01
C ALA A 430 16.62 -2.22 9.31
N ASP A 431 17.21 -1.02 9.30
CA ASP A 431 17.27 -0.15 10.46
C ASP A 431 15.92 0.50 10.73
N PHE A 432 15.23 0.95 9.68
CA PHE A 432 13.86 1.46 9.77
C PHE A 432 12.88 0.41 10.28
N SER A 433 12.95 -0.83 9.75
CA SER A 433 12.10 -1.95 10.21
C SER A 433 12.24 -2.27 11.70
N LYS A 434 13.41 -2.01 12.29
CA LYS A 434 13.66 -2.23 13.72
C LYS A 434 13.27 -1.03 14.57
N ALA A 435 13.41 0.17 14.03
CA ALA A 435 13.17 1.41 14.74
C ALA A 435 11.66 1.70 14.88
N GLY A 436 10.89 1.55 13.82
CA GLY A 436 9.48 1.89 13.83
C GLY A 436 9.26 3.38 14.12
N ASP A 437 10.03 4.25 13.47
CA ASP A 437 9.98 5.71 13.60
C ASP A 437 9.51 6.38 12.31
N ALA A 438 8.47 5.83 11.70
CA ALA A 438 7.90 6.34 10.45
C ALA A 438 7.53 7.82 10.57
N ALA A 439 7.76 8.57 9.49
CA ALA A 439 7.24 9.91 9.36
C ALA A 439 5.74 9.83 9.02
N VAL A 440 4.91 10.11 10.02
CA VAL A 440 3.46 10.22 9.85
C VAL A 440 3.05 11.68 9.85
N SER A 441 2.09 12.02 9.01
CA SER A 441 1.58 13.37 8.85
C SER A 441 0.15 13.47 9.37
N GLY A 442 -0.25 14.66 9.81
CA GLY A 442 -1.58 14.91 10.34
C GLY A 442 -1.81 14.29 11.73
N SER A 443 -3.04 13.85 11.99
CA SER A 443 -3.42 13.19 13.25
C SER A 443 -3.61 11.68 13.11
N ASN A 444 -3.56 11.12 11.90
CA ASN A 444 -3.55 9.67 11.71
C ASN A 444 -2.15 9.11 11.94
N THR A 445 -1.86 8.75 13.19
CA THR A 445 -0.55 8.24 13.58
C THR A 445 -0.41 6.73 13.37
N ILE A 446 -1.53 6.02 13.12
CA ILE A 446 -1.56 4.58 12.97
C ILE A 446 -0.99 4.18 11.61
N TYR A 447 0.00 3.29 11.61
CA TYR A 447 0.57 2.76 10.37
C TYR A 447 0.96 1.28 10.50
N ARG A 448 1.14 0.65 9.34
CA ARG A 448 1.58 -0.75 9.24
C ARG A 448 2.95 -0.83 8.59
N MET A 449 3.86 -1.55 9.22
CA MET A 449 5.09 -2.04 8.58
C MET A 449 4.82 -3.45 8.04
N GLU A 450 4.56 -3.51 6.75
CA GLU A 450 4.20 -4.75 6.06
C GLU A 450 5.39 -5.70 5.95
N GLY A 451 5.20 -6.96 6.34
CA GLY A 451 6.22 -7.99 6.20
C GLY A 451 6.29 -8.59 4.78
N ASP A 452 7.07 -9.66 4.65
CA ASP A 452 7.11 -10.44 3.42
C ASP A 452 5.77 -11.12 3.16
N THR A 453 5.35 -11.16 1.90
CA THR A 453 4.09 -11.79 1.50
C THR A 453 4.37 -13.10 0.78
N HIS A 454 3.68 -14.16 1.18
CA HIS A 454 3.77 -15.47 0.57
C HIS A 454 2.44 -15.89 -0.04
N TYR A 455 2.50 -16.44 -1.25
CA TYR A 455 1.34 -16.98 -1.95
C TYR A 455 1.58 -18.45 -2.27
N LEU A 456 0.63 -19.31 -1.90
CA LEU A 456 0.54 -20.70 -2.32
C LEU A 456 -0.70 -20.84 -3.19
N THR A 457 -0.54 -21.39 -4.40
CA THR A 457 -1.60 -21.38 -5.39
C THR A 457 -1.76 -22.73 -6.08
N GLY A 458 -2.99 -23.02 -6.50
CA GLY A 458 -3.28 -24.22 -7.28
C GLY A 458 -4.56 -24.05 -8.08
N GLY A 459 -4.71 -24.87 -9.12
CA GLY A 459 -5.90 -24.76 -9.96
C GLY A 459 -6.04 -25.84 -11.01
N LEU A 460 -7.20 -25.84 -11.63
CA LEU A 460 -7.60 -26.78 -12.67
C LEU A 460 -8.09 -26.02 -13.89
N GLY A 461 -7.82 -26.55 -15.09
CA GLY A 461 -8.32 -26.00 -16.33
C GLY A 461 -9.02 -27.04 -17.15
N TYR A 462 -10.13 -26.66 -17.77
CA TYR A 462 -10.88 -27.52 -18.66
C TYR A 462 -11.23 -26.83 -19.97
N ARG A 463 -10.91 -27.47 -21.09
CA ARG A 463 -11.23 -27.01 -22.45
C ARG A 463 -12.39 -27.84 -22.98
N PHE A 464 -13.58 -27.23 -23.11
CA PHE A 464 -14.78 -27.88 -23.62
C PHE A 464 -14.66 -28.20 -25.12
N ASN A 465 -14.11 -27.24 -25.85
CA ASN A 465 -13.87 -27.36 -27.29
C ASN A 465 -12.71 -26.46 -27.72
N ARG A 466 -12.50 -26.26 -29.03
CA ARG A 466 -11.40 -25.39 -29.52
C ARG A 466 -11.54 -23.92 -29.14
N ASN A 467 -12.77 -23.47 -28.91
CA ASN A 467 -13.14 -22.09 -28.71
C ASN A 467 -13.36 -21.76 -27.23
N PHE A 468 -14.00 -22.64 -26.45
CA PHE A 468 -14.44 -22.35 -25.09
C PHE A 468 -13.66 -23.15 -24.06
N TYR A 469 -13.18 -22.43 -23.00
CA TYR A 469 -12.49 -23.03 -21.87
C TYR A 469 -12.87 -22.35 -20.56
N THR A 470 -12.60 -23.02 -19.44
CA THR A 470 -12.72 -22.50 -18.09
C THR A 470 -11.51 -22.90 -17.25
N ASP A 471 -11.14 -22.02 -16.32
CA ASP A 471 -10.11 -22.28 -15.33
C ASP A 471 -10.64 -21.95 -13.93
N LEU A 472 -10.26 -22.77 -12.96
CA LEU A 472 -10.52 -22.57 -11.54
C LEU A 472 -9.18 -22.45 -10.80
N ALA A 473 -9.11 -21.56 -9.82
CA ALA A 473 -7.94 -21.44 -8.95
C ALA A 473 -8.32 -21.16 -7.50
N VAL A 474 -7.47 -21.61 -6.60
CA VAL A 474 -7.46 -21.23 -5.20
C VAL A 474 -6.10 -20.61 -4.90
N VAL A 475 -6.13 -19.45 -4.23
CA VAL A 475 -4.94 -18.71 -3.83
C VAL A 475 -5.00 -18.52 -2.31
N TYR A 476 -3.96 -18.96 -1.63
CA TYR A 476 -3.74 -18.69 -0.21
C TYR A 476 -2.58 -17.70 -0.06
N GLN A 477 -2.85 -16.57 0.60
CA GLN A 477 -1.88 -15.51 0.88
C GLN A 477 -1.69 -15.40 2.39
N THR A 478 -0.45 -15.18 2.83
CA THR A 478 -0.12 -14.90 4.23
C THR A 478 0.95 -13.82 4.32
N GLN A 479 0.83 -12.97 5.34
CA GLN A 479 1.74 -11.87 5.62
C GLN A 479 1.68 -11.56 7.12
N GLU A 480 2.81 -11.23 7.73
CA GLU A 480 2.88 -10.82 9.14
C GLU A 480 3.45 -9.40 9.19
N ASP A 481 2.65 -8.48 9.74
CA ASP A 481 2.94 -7.05 9.81
C ASP A 481 3.13 -6.61 11.25
N GLN A 482 3.76 -5.44 11.44
CA GLN A 482 3.76 -4.71 12.70
C GLN A 482 2.80 -3.52 12.57
N LEU A 483 1.78 -3.47 13.43
CA LEU A 483 0.82 -2.37 13.51
C LEU A 483 1.21 -1.44 14.65
N TYR A 484 1.62 -0.24 14.30
CA TYR A 484 2.02 0.80 15.23
C TYR A 484 0.85 1.75 15.51
N PRO A 485 0.54 2.06 16.80
CA PRO A 485 -0.43 3.09 17.15
C PRO A 485 0.07 4.51 16.84
N PHE A 486 1.38 4.69 16.98
CA PHE A 486 2.12 5.91 16.64
C PHE A 486 3.61 5.54 16.44
N PRO A 487 4.43 6.41 15.83
CA PRO A 487 5.86 6.17 15.67
C PRO A 487 6.61 6.11 16.99
N ASN A 488 7.62 5.26 17.07
CA ASN A 488 8.61 5.34 18.12
C ASN A 488 9.40 6.66 18.03
N LEU A 489 9.72 7.25 19.17
CA LEU A 489 10.58 8.44 19.22
C LEU A 489 11.91 8.13 19.89
N PHE A 490 12.98 8.63 19.27
CA PHE A 490 14.36 8.46 19.71
C PHE A 490 15.02 9.79 19.98
N THR A 491 16.01 9.82 20.87
CA THR A 491 17.02 10.87 20.87
C THR A 491 17.98 10.64 19.71
N TYR A 492 18.53 11.74 19.17
CA TYR A 492 19.46 11.69 18.05
C TYR A 492 20.74 12.43 18.35
N ASN A 493 21.86 11.91 17.86
CA ASN A 493 23.14 12.59 17.79
C ASN A 493 23.56 12.66 16.30
N GLY A 494 23.33 13.83 15.68
CA GLY A 494 23.33 13.95 14.25
C GLY A 494 22.25 13.03 13.63
N ASP A 495 22.65 12.17 12.71
CA ASP A 495 21.75 11.20 12.05
C ASP A 495 21.64 9.84 12.79
N THR A 496 22.35 9.71 13.93
CA THR A 496 22.41 8.45 14.69
C THR A 496 21.34 8.41 15.76
N ARG A 497 20.45 7.41 15.75
CA ARG A 497 19.51 7.11 16.84
C ARG A 497 20.29 6.69 18.09
N GLU A 498 19.97 7.24 19.25
CA GLU A 498 20.62 6.89 20.52
C GLU A 498 19.67 6.14 21.45
N GLU A 499 18.75 6.81 22.10
CA GLU A 499 17.88 6.24 23.13
C GLU A 499 16.42 6.29 22.66
N LEU A 500 15.68 5.18 22.84
CA LEU A 500 14.22 5.13 22.65
C LEU A 500 13.54 5.87 23.81
N VAL A 501 12.89 6.97 23.50
CA VAL A 501 12.20 7.84 24.49
C VAL A 501 10.74 7.45 24.63
N ILE A 502 10.06 7.23 23.50
CA ILE A 502 8.65 6.82 23.45
C ILE A 502 8.54 5.51 22.69
N ASP A 503 8.08 4.44 23.39
CA ASP A 503 7.92 3.09 22.86
C ASP A 503 6.43 2.82 22.55
N ALA A 504 6.08 2.87 21.29
CA ALA A 504 4.73 2.63 20.81
C ALA A 504 4.23 1.19 21.02
N SER A 505 5.12 0.22 21.27
CA SER A 505 4.77 -1.20 21.50
C SER A 505 3.87 -1.78 20.41
N PRO A 506 4.36 -1.99 19.18
CA PRO A 506 3.54 -2.38 18.05
C PRO A 506 2.85 -3.74 18.25
N PHE A 507 1.68 -3.88 17.65
CA PHE A 507 0.94 -5.14 17.63
C PHE A 507 1.38 -6.00 16.44
N THR A 508 1.60 -7.30 16.67
CA THR A 508 1.80 -8.25 15.57
C THR A 508 0.46 -8.56 14.89
N LEU A 509 0.34 -8.15 13.63
CA LEU A 509 -0.84 -8.33 12.79
C LEU A 509 -0.59 -9.46 11.79
N LYS A 510 -1.37 -10.55 11.87
CA LYS A 510 -1.30 -11.67 10.93
C LYS A 510 -2.42 -11.57 9.91
N ASN A 511 -2.04 -11.25 8.67
CA ASN A 511 -2.95 -11.15 7.54
C ASN A 511 -2.98 -12.48 6.77
N ARG A 512 -4.18 -12.97 6.48
CA ARG A 512 -4.42 -14.14 5.65
C ARG A 512 -5.54 -13.83 4.66
N SER A 513 -5.35 -14.24 3.42
CA SER A 513 -6.38 -14.14 2.40
C SER A 513 -6.55 -15.48 1.68
N VAL A 514 -7.79 -15.88 1.49
CA VAL A 514 -8.16 -17.02 0.63
C VAL A 514 -9.00 -16.48 -0.51
N ARG A 515 -8.58 -16.78 -1.75
CA ARG A 515 -9.29 -16.35 -2.97
C ARG A 515 -9.67 -17.57 -3.79
N GLY A 516 -10.94 -17.65 -4.22
CA GLY A 516 -11.44 -18.62 -5.20
C GLY A 516 -11.73 -17.88 -6.51
N LEU A 517 -11.18 -18.36 -7.64
CA LEU A 517 -11.24 -17.69 -8.93
C LEU A 517 -11.88 -18.58 -9.97
N LEU A 518 -12.72 -18.01 -10.83
CA LEU A 518 -13.31 -18.63 -12.01
C LEU A 518 -13.03 -17.76 -13.24
N THR A 519 -12.31 -18.32 -14.22
CA THR A 519 -12.09 -17.70 -15.52
C THR A 519 -12.92 -18.40 -16.60
N LEU A 520 -13.56 -17.62 -17.45
CA LEU A 520 -14.20 -18.08 -18.68
C LEU A 520 -13.54 -17.40 -19.87
N GLY A 521 -13.15 -18.16 -20.88
CA GLY A 521 -12.53 -17.64 -22.09
C GLY A 521 -13.13 -18.23 -23.37
N TYR A 522 -13.26 -17.35 -24.38
CA TYR A 522 -13.76 -17.70 -25.70
C TYR A 522 -12.79 -17.20 -26.77
N ARG A 523 -12.38 -18.13 -27.65
CA ARG A 523 -11.48 -17.91 -28.81
C ARG A 523 -12.24 -18.00 -30.12
N PHE A 524 -11.93 -17.10 -31.04
CA PHE A 524 -12.58 -17.06 -32.35
C PHE A 524 -11.65 -16.58 -33.46
#